data_1fb50fca3eb7f02787052da5121b78e4
#
_entry.id   1fb50fca3eb7f02787052da5121b78e4
#
_cell.length_a   1.000
_cell.length_b   1.000
_cell.length_c   1.000
_cell.angle_alpha   90.00
_cell.angle_beta   90.00
_cell.angle_gamma   90.00
#
_symmetry.space_group_name_H-M   'P 1'
#
loop_
_entity.id
_entity.type
_entity.pdbx_description
1 polymer ?
#
loop_
_entity_poly.entity_id
_entity_poly.type
_entity_poly.pdbx_seq_one_letter_code
_entity_poly.pdbx_strand_id
1 'polypeptide(L)'
;MTEACQLGLCAWHGEQWTKISADVIKTISRWNEEDSSWNFQNKIDLLNAEQAFTNGDYTRALAMYESSIGNAGKHGFINELALACERLALFHHSIGNTIEAQTHLMLSEQHYRTWGATRKADDVHHLIQSMSTT
;
A
#
# COMPACT_ATOMS: atom_id res chain seq x y z
N MET A 1 9.97 8.77 13.40
CA MET A 1 8.71 8.39 12.74
C MET A 1 8.98 7.95 11.32
N THR A 2 8.23 6.97 10.86
CA THR A 2 8.35 6.51 9.49
C THR A 2 7.53 7.38 8.55
N GLU A 3 7.83 7.30 7.27
CA GLU A 3 7.04 7.98 6.24
C GLU A 3 5.57 7.55 6.27
N ALA A 4 5.31 6.29 6.59
CA ALA A 4 3.96 5.78 6.71
C ALA A 4 3.18 6.52 7.79
N CYS A 5 3.83 6.87 8.90
CA CYS A 5 3.20 7.63 9.96
C CYS A 5 2.83 9.03 9.49
N GLN A 6 3.69 9.65 8.69
CA GLN A 6 3.42 10.98 8.14
C GLN A 6 2.21 10.99 7.22
N LEU A 7 1.91 9.86 6.59
CA LEU A 7 0.76 9.72 5.74
C LEU A 7 -0.50 9.28 6.49
N GLY A 8 -0.43 9.22 7.81
CA GLY A 8 -1.57 8.97 8.67
C GLY A 8 -1.85 7.50 8.96
N LEU A 9 -1.19 6.58 8.30
CA LEU A 9 -1.46 5.16 8.53
C LEU A 9 -0.95 4.68 9.87
N CYS A 10 0.22 5.18 10.28
CA CYS A 10 0.78 4.84 11.57
C CYS A 10 0.39 5.82 12.68
N ALA A 11 -0.42 6.83 12.36
CA ALA A 11 -0.84 7.82 13.34
C ALA A 11 -1.61 7.20 14.49
N TRP A 12 -2.20 6.06 14.23
CA TRP A 12 -3.01 5.33 15.20
C TRP A 12 -2.20 4.34 16.01
N HIS A 13 -1.07 3.96 15.49
CA HIS A 13 -0.04 3.12 16.11
C HIS A 13 -0.50 1.91 16.89
N GLY A 14 0.38 0.95 16.96
CA GLY A 14 0.33 -0.12 17.92
C GLY A 14 -0.97 -0.91 17.90
N GLU A 15 -1.46 -1.18 19.10
CA GLU A 15 -2.60 -2.05 19.29
C GLU A 15 -3.88 -1.57 18.62
N GLN A 16 -4.11 -0.26 18.62
CA GLN A 16 -5.34 0.30 18.07
C GLN A 16 -5.44 0.07 16.58
N TRP A 17 -4.37 0.35 15.84
CA TRP A 17 -4.33 0.11 14.41
C TRP A 17 -4.46 -1.38 14.09
N THR A 18 -3.74 -2.22 14.83
CA THR A 18 -3.78 -3.67 14.62
C THR A 18 -5.19 -4.22 14.83
N LYS A 19 -5.88 -3.74 15.86
CA LYS A 19 -7.24 -4.18 16.14
C LYS A 19 -8.21 -3.75 15.04
N ILE A 20 -8.15 -2.50 14.61
CA ILE A 20 -9.02 -1.98 13.56
C ILE A 20 -8.78 -2.71 12.26
N SER A 21 -7.52 -2.92 11.88
CA SER A 21 -7.18 -3.60 10.63
C SER A 21 -7.64 -5.06 10.64
N ALA A 22 -7.55 -5.74 11.78
CA ALA A 22 -8.01 -7.12 11.91
C ALA A 22 -9.51 -7.22 11.68
N ASP A 23 -10.29 -6.30 12.26
CA ASP A 23 -11.73 -6.28 12.09
C ASP A 23 -12.12 -5.99 10.64
N VAL A 24 -11.44 -5.04 10.00
CA VAL A 24 -11.68 -4.70 8.60
C VAL A 24 -11.34 -5.90 7.69
N ILE A 25 -10.22 -6.55 7.95
CA ILE A 25 -9.82 -7.74 7.18
C ILE A 25 -10.89 -8.83 7.28
N LYS A 26 -11.40 -9.10 8.47
CA LYS A 26 -12.47 -10.10 8.66
C LYS A 26 -13.71 -9.74 7.86
N THR A 27 -14.12 -8.48 7.91
CA THR A 27 -15.31 -8.02 7.20
C THR A 27 -15.16 -8.16 5.69
N ILE A 28 -14.01 -7.70 5.15
CA ILE A 28 -13.75 -7.76 3.72
C ILE A 28 -13.60 -9.20 3.26
N SER A 29 -12.94 -10.05 4.06
CA SER A 29 -12.78 -11.47 3.73
C SER A 29 -14.13 -12.16 3.63
N ARG A 30 -15.06 -11.84 4.53
CA ARG A 30 -16.42 -12.39 4.47
C ARG A 30 -17.13 -11.94 3.22
N TRP A 31 -17.04 -10.66 2.85
CA TRP A 31 -17.63 -10.15 1.62
C TRP A 31 -17.06 -10.87 0.39
N ASN A 32 -15.78 -11.11 0.38
CA ASN A 32 -15.10 -11.79 -0.73
C ASN A 32 -15.59 -13.24 -0.88
N GLU A 33 -15.91 -13.90 0.23
CA GLU A 33 -16.46 -15.27 0.22
C GLU A 33 -17.92 -15.30 -0.20
N GLU A 34 -18.72 -14.33 0.25
CA GLU A 34 -20.16 -14.28 0.01
C GLU A 34 -20.51 -13.84 -1.41
N ASP A 35 -19.69 -12.99 -2.01
CA ASP A 35 -19.96 -12.45 -3.34
C ASP A 35 -18.73 -12.59 -4.23
N SER A 36 -18.71 -13.65 -5.01
CA SER A 36 -17.61 -13.95 -5.93
C SER A 36 -17.52 -12.99 -7.12
N SER A 37 -18.54 -12.14 -7.35
CA SER A 37 -18.49 -11.15 -8.40
C SER A 37 -17.58 -9.97 -8.05
N TRP A 38 -17.25 -9.81 -6.75
CA TRP A 38 -16.34 -8.77 -6.26
C TRP A 38 -15.04 -9.43 -5.82
N ASN A 39 -13.92 -8.88 -6.28
CA ASN A 39 -12.62 -9.39 -5.86
C ASN A 39 -11.98 -8.39 -4.89
N PHE A 40 -11.99 -8.74 -3.61
CA PHE A 40 -11.41 -7.93 -2.56
C PHE A 40 -10.01 -8.41 -2.17
N GLN A 41 -9.46 -9.40 -2.87
CA GLN A 41 -8.19 -10.02 -2.46
C GLN A 41 -7.05 -9.02 -2.41
N ASN A 42 -6.99 -8.07 -3.37
CA ASN A 42 -5.95 -7.04 -3.36
C ASN A 42 -6.05 -6.15 -2.12
N LYS A 43 -7.26 -5.85 -1.65
CA LYS A 43 -7.46 -5.05 -0.43
C LYS A 43 -7.08 -5.84 0.82
N ILE A 44 -7.44 -7.12 0.87
CA ILE A 44 -7.09 -8.02 1.98
C ILE A 44 -5.57 -8.14 2.07
N ASP A 45 -4.91 -8.35 0.95
CA ASP A 45 -3.45 -8.48 0.90
C ASP A 45 -2.78 -7.19 1.35
N LEU A 46 -3.29 -6.04 0.93
CA LEU A 46 -2.73 -4.75 1.32
C LEU A 46 -2.85 -4.52 2.83
N LEU A 47 -4.01 -4.83 3.39
CA LEU A 47 -4.23 -4.70 4.84
C LEU A 47 -3.34 -5.66 5.63
N ASN A 48 -3.18 -6.88 5.15
CA ASN A 48 -2.26 -7.84 5.77
C ASN A 48 -0.81 -7.36 5.70
N ALA A 49 -0.43 -6.73 4.59
CA ALA A 49 0.91 -6.16 4.44
C ALA A 49 1.15 -5.05 5.47
N GLU A 50 0.20 -4.13 5.59
CA GLU A 50 0.31 -3.02 6.56
C GLU A 50 0.38 -3.55 8.00
N GLN A 51 -0.41 -4.56 8.32
CA GLN A 51 -0.40 -5.18 9.64
C GLN A 51 0.96 -5.84 9.92
N ALA A 52 1.48 -6.58 8.94
CA ALA A 52 2.78 -7.23 9.06
C ALA A 52 3.91 -6.19 9.23
N PHE A 53 3.85 -5.09 8.49
CA PHE A 53 4.80 -4.01 8.60
C PHE A 53 4.78 -3.41 10.01
N THR A 54 3.58 -3.12 10.52
CA THR A 54 3.41 -2.58 11.86
C THR A 54 3.96 -3.53 12.94
N ASN A 55 3.82 -4.82 12.72
CA ASN A 55 4.29 -5.85 13.66
C ASN A 55 5.78 -6.19 13.50
N GLY A 56 6.46 -5.60 12.52
CA GLY A 56 7.88 -5.85 12.28
C GLY A 56 8.17 -7.10 11.46
N ASP A 57 7.14 -7.75 10.91
CA ASP A 57 7.30 -8.92 10.04
C ASP A 57 7.50 -8.46 8.60
N TYR A 58 8.72 -8.04 8.28
CA TYR A 58 9.01 -7.42 6.98
C TYR A 58 8.95 -8.41 5.82
N THR A 59 9.30 -9.67 6.06
CA THR A 59 9.22 -10.69 5.02
C THR A 59 7.78 -10.91 4.58
N ARG A 60 6.87 -11.01 5.55
CA ARG A 60 5.45 -11.16 5.25
C ARG A 60 4.87 -9.88 4.62
N ALA A 61 5.29 -8.72 5.13
CA ALA A 61 4.84 -7.44 4.57
C ALA A 61 5.16 -7.35 3.09
N LEU A 62 6.39 -7.63 2.71
CA LEU A 62 6.81 -7.58 1.31
C LEU A 62 5.99 -8.54 0.45
N ALA A 63 5.83 -9.78 0.90
CA ALA A 63 5.05 -10.77 0.17
C ALA A 63 3.60 -10.33 -0.05
N MET A 64 2.98 -9.75 0.98
CA MET A 64 1.60 -9.29 0.89
C MET A 64 1.45 -8.05 0.02
N TYR A 65 2.41 -7.10 0.05
CA TYR A 65 2.39 -5.95 -0.85
C TYR A 65 2.49 -6.41 -2.31
N GLU A 66 3.39 -7.33 -2.60
CA GLU A 66 3.55 -7.85 -3.96
C GLU A 66 2.30 -8.60 -4.43
N SER A 67 1.68 -9.35 -3.53
CA SER A 67 0.44 -10.06 -3.83
C SER A 67 -0.69 -9.07 -4.14
N SER A 68 -0.79 -7.98 -3.36
CA SER A 68 -1.79 -6.94 -3.59
C SER A 68 -1.62 -6.30 -4.96
N ILE A 69 -0.38 -5.98 -5.32
CA ILE A 69 -0.07 -5.39 -6.63
C ILE A 69 -0.45 -6.36 -7.75
N GLY A 70 -0.09 -7.62 -7.61
CA GLY A 70 -0.41 -8.65 -8.61
C GLY A 70 -1.90 -8.81 -8.81
N ASN A 71 -2.66 -8.86 -7.72
CA ASN A 71 -4.12 -9.01 -7.79
C ASN A 71 -4.78 -7.77 -8.40
N ALA A 72 -4.36 -6.57 -8.00
CA ALA A 72 -4.91 -5.33 -8.55
C ALA A 72 -4.60 -5.22 -10.05
N GLY A 73 -3.38 -5.54 -10.45
CA GLY A 73 -2.98 -5.51 -11.85
C GLY A 73 -3.73 -6.53 -12.69
N LYS A 74 -3.90 -7.74 -12.17
CA LYS A 74 -4.61 -8.82 -12.87
C LYS A 74 -6.06 -8.44 -13.18
N HIS A 75 -6.71 -7.70 -12.28
CA HIS A 75 -8.11 -7.35 -12.43
C HIS A 75 -8.32 -5.92 -12.97
N GLY A 76 -7.26 -5.21 -13.30
CA GLY A 76 -7.35 -3.87 -13.88
C GLY A 76 -7.80 -2.79 -12.91
N PHE A 77 -7.60 -2.99 -11.61
CA PHE A 77 -7.95 -2.01 -10.58
C PHE A 77 -6.85 -0.97 -10.43
N ILE A 78 -6.83 0.01 -11.35
CA ILE A 78 -5.73 0.97 -11.46
C ILE A 78 -5.56 1.81 -10.20
N ASN A 79 -6.66 2.23 -9.57
CA ASN A 79 -6.60 3.02 -8.33
C ASN A 79 -5.99 2.22 -7.18
N GLU A 80 -6.39 0.96 -7.02
CA GLU A 80 -5.81 0.08 -5.99
C GLU A 80 -4.37 -0.28 -6.32
N LEU A 81 -4.07 -0.47 -7.60
CA LEU A 81 -2.70 -0.73 -8.05
C LEU A 81 -1.78 0.44 -7.70
N ALA A 82 -2.24 1.67 -7.96
CA ALA A 82 -1.48 2.87 -7.60
C ALA A 82 -1.23 2.96 -6.09
N LEU A 83 -2.26 2.71 -5.30
CA LEU A 83 -2.14 2.74 -3.85
C LEU A 83 -1.19 1.66 -3.35
N ALA A 84 -1.31 0.44 -3.85
CA ALA A 84 -0.44 -0.66 -3.42
C ALA A 84 1.03 -0.38 -3.76
N CYS A 85 1.31 0.19 -4.94
CA CYS A 85 2.66 0.59 -5.31
C CYS A 85 3.19 1.68 -4.36
N GLU A 86 2.36 2.64 -4.02
CA GLU A 86 2.75 3.71 -3.09
C GLU A 86 3.09 3.14 -1.72
N ARG A 87 2.27 2.25 -1.19
CA ARG A 87 2.48 1.64 0.13
C ARG A 87 3.74 0.78 0.14
N LEU A 88 3.96 0.00 -0.91
CA LEU A 88 5.18 -0.80 -1.03
C LEU A 88 6.42 0.09 -1.10
N ALA A 89 6.34 1.21 -1.82
CA ALA A 89 7.44 2.17 -1.90
C ALA A 89 7.80 2.71 -0.52
N LEU A 90 6.81 3.07 0.27
CA LEU A 90 7.03 3.58 1.62
C LEU A 90 7.63 2.51 2.54
N PHE A 91 7.22 1.26 2.37
CA PHE A 91 7.83 0.13 3.06
C PHE A 91 9.33 0.05 2.72
N HIS A 92 9.68 0.06 1.44
CA HIS A 92 11.08 0.01 1.01
C HIS A 92 11.88 1.18 1.56
N HIS A 93 11.30 2.38 1.54
CA HIS A 93 11.98 3.57 2.07
C HIS A 93 12.29 3.40 3.57
N SER A 94 11.35 2.87 4.32
CA SER A 94 11.51 2.71 5.77
C SER A 94 12.59 1.71 6.15
N ILE A 95 12.87 0.74 5.29
CA ILE A 95 13.92 -0.25 5.53
C ILE A 95 15.23 0.08 4.80
N GLY A 96 15.33 1.26 4.21
CA GLY A 96 16.55 1.75 3.59
C GLY A 96 16.73 1.42 2.12
N ASN A 97 15.75 0.83 1.46
CA ASN A 97 15.81 0.48 0.04
C ASN A 97 15.34 1.65 -0.82
N THR A 98 16.14 2.71 -0.90
CA THR A 98 15.74 3.94 -1.58
C THR A 98 15.48 3.74 -3.07
N ILE A 99 16.30 2.94 -3.75
CA ILE A 99 16.14 2.69 -5.18
C ILE A 99 14.80 2.00 -5.47
N GLU A 100 14.48 0.97 -4.70
CA GLU A 100 13.21 0.26 -4.83
C GLU A 100 12.03 1.18 -4.50
N ALA A 101 12.20 2.01 -3.48
CA ALA A 101 11.17 2.98 -3.10
C ALA A 101 10.88 3.95 -4.24
N GLN A 102 11.91 4.52 -4.85
CA GLN A 102 11.73 5.45 -5.96
C GLN A 102 11.07 4.77 -7.17
N THR A 103 11.50 3.54 -7.48
CA THR A 103 10.93 2.78 -8.60
C THR A 103 9.42 2.59 -8.42
N HIS A 104 9.00 2.16 -7.23
CA HIS A 104 7.58 1.91 -6.97
C HIS A 104 6.78 3.20 -6.88
N LEU A 105 7.37 4.30 -6.38
CA LEU A 105 6.70 5.59 -6.40
C LEU A 105 6.47 6.09 -7.82
N MET A 106 7.43 5.89 -8.71
CA MET A 106 7.27 6.27 -10.12
C MET A 106 6.12 5.49 -10.77
N LEU A 107 6.02 4.19 -10.49
CA LEU A 107 4.91 3.37 -10.97
C LEU A 107 3.59 3.86 -10.38
N SER A 108 3.56 4.17 -9.10
CA SER A 108 2.37 4.68 -8.43
C SER A 108 1.90 6.00 -9.07
N GLU A 109 2.83 6.93 -9.29
CA GLU A 109 2.51 8.20 -9.94
C GLU A 109 1.88 7.95 -11.31
N GLN A 110 2.48 7.07 -12.11
CA GLN A 110 1.97 6.74 -13.44
C GLN A 110 0.55 6.20 -13.38
N HIS A 111 0.27 5.30 -12.46
CA HIS A 111 -1.05 4.70 -12.30
C HIS A 111 -2.08 5.73 -11.83
N TYR A 112 -1.71 6.62 -10.90
CA TYR A 112 -2.61 7.68 -10.46
C TYR A 112 -2.95 8.63 -11.62
N ARG A 113 -1.97 8.98 -12.47
CA ARG A 113 -2.23 9.84 -13.62
C ARG A 113 -3.13 9.15 -14.64
N THR A 114 -2.91 7.87 -14.89
CA THR A 114 -3.73 7.07 -15.79
C THR A 114 -5.19 7.04 -15.32
N TRP A 115 -5.38 6.92 -14.01
CA TRP A 115 -6.71 6.89 -13.43
C TRP A 115 -7.37 8.28 -13.38
N GLY A 116 -6.59 9.35 -13.48
CA GLY A 116 -7.10 10.72 -13.45
C GLY A 116 -6.98 11.38 -12.08
N ALA A 117 -6.31 10.75 -11.13
CA ALA A 117 -6.09 11.32 -9.80
C ALA A 117 -4.86 12.25 -9.81
N THR A 118 -4.99 13.38 -10.48
CA THR A 118 -3.87 14.30 -10.74
C THR A 118 -3.25 14.83 -9.46
N ARG A 119 -4.06 15.21 -8.49
CA ARG A 119 -3.56 15.73 -7.22
C ARG A 119 -2.74 14.69 -6.47
N LYS A 120 -3.24 13.47 -6.43
CA LYS A 120 -2.53 12.37 -5.77
C LYS A 120 -1.23 12.05 -6.50
N ALA A 121 -1.24 12.08 -7.82
CA ALA A 121 -0.05 11.89 -8.64
C ALA A 121 0.99 12.97 -8.34
N ASP A 122 0.58 14.22 -8.21
CA ASP A 122 1.48 15.33 -7.87
C ASP A 122 2.08 15.15 -6.48
N ASP A 123 1.30 14.70 -5.52
CA ASP A 123 1.79 14.41 -4.17
C ASP A 123 2.88 13.35 -4.20
N VAL A 124 2.67 12.28 -4.97
CA VAL A 124 3.67 11.22 -5.13
C VAL A 124 4.92 11.75 -5.83
N HIS A 125 4.75 12.60 -6.83
CA HIS A 125 5.88 13.22 -7.54
C HIS A 125 6.76 14.04 -6.59
N HIS A 126 6.14 14.83 -5.72
CA HIS A 126 6.88 15.60 -4.72
C HIS A 126 7.63 14.68 -3.75
N LEU A 127 7.04 13.55 -3.40
CA LEU A 127 7.68 12.58 -2.53
C LEU A 127 8.92 11.97 -3.20
N ILE A 128 8.83 11.66 -4.50
CA ILE A 128 9.97 11.18 -5.27
C ILE A 128 11.11 12.20 -5.26
N GLN A 129 10.80 13.47 -5.49
CA GLN A 129 11.79 14.53 -5.48
C GLN A 129 12.44 14.69 -4.11
N SER A 130 11.67 14.56 -3.04
CA SER A 130 12.16 14.61 -1.69
C SER A 130 13.19 13.51 -1.41
N MET A 131 12.96 12.32 -1.91
CA MET A 131 13.90 11.21 -1.75
C MET A 131 15.17 11.43 -2.55
N SER A 132 15.07 12.07 -3.71
CA SER A 132 16.22 12.29 -4.59
C SER A 132 17.19 13.32 -4.03
N THR A 133 16.74 14.20 -3.14
CA THR A 133 17.58 15.24 -2.55
C THR A 133 18.29 14.81 -1.27
N THR A 134 17.98 13.64 -0.78
CA THR A 134 18.66 13.08 0.39
C THR A 134 19.70 12.05 -0.02
#